data_9205fc0d5c8b28f68b23783952352fa3
#
_entry.id   9205fc0d5c8b28f68b23783952352fa3
#
_cell.length_a   1.000
_cell.length_b   1.000
_cell.length_c   1.000
_cell.angle_alpha   90.00
_cell.angle_beta   90.00
_cell.angle_gamma   90.00
#
_symmetry.space_group_name_H-M   'P 1'
#
loop_
_entity.id
_entity.type
_entity.pdbx_description
1 polymer ?
#
loop_
_entity_poly.entity_id
_entity_poly.type
_entity_poly.pdbx_seq_one_letter_code
_entity_poly.pdbx_strand_id
1 'polypeptide(L)'
;MKIIEKLSEKISEEIQDAKCYAKMALEYKDDHPELSRTLFEISTEEMGHMSRLHSAVADIIEKYRATNGEPPASMLAVYDYLHKKQIDAAAEVKAIQAMYKEN
;
A
#
# COMPACT_ATOMS: atom_id res chain seq x y z
N MET A 1 11.25 12.98 9.57
CA MET A 1 12.22 11.89 9.78
C MET A 1 12.48 11.17 8.47
N LYS A 2 13.74 11.01 8.16
CA LYS A 2 14.17 10.40 6.90
C LYS A 2 13.66 8.96 6.73
N ILE A 3 13.66 8.19 7.82
CA ILE A 3 13.17 6.81 7.77
C ILE A 3 11.69 6.73 7.39
N ILE A 4 10.88 7.67 7.89
CA ILE A 4 9.45 7.73 7.56
C ILE A 4 9.25 8.06 6.09
N GLU A 5 10.04 8.99 5.55
CA GLU A 5 9.97 9.33 4.12
C GLU A 5 10.29 8.12 3.25
N LYS A 6 11.35 7.38 3.59
CA LYS A 6 11.73 6.17 2.86
C LYS A 6 10.67 5.08 2.93
N LEU A 7 10.10 4.87 4.12
CA LEU A 7 9.03 3.87 4.28
C LEU A 7 7.77 4.28 3.54
N SER A 8 7.44 5.57 3.54
CA SER A 8 6.30 6.09 2.80
C SER A 8 6.45 5.87 1.29
N GLU A 9 7.65 6.06 0.75
CA GLU A 9 7.95 5.77 -0.65
C GLU A 9 7.75 4.29 -0.95
N LYS A 10 8.22 3.41 -0.07
CA LYS A 10 8.05 1.97 -0.21
C LYS A 10 6.58 1.56 -0.17
N ILE A 11 5.80 2.15 0.72
CA ILE A 11 4.35 1.90 0.78
C ILE A 11 3.71 2.25 -0.56
N SER A 12 4.04 3.41 -1.12
CA SER A 12 3.50 3.84 -2.41
C SER A 12 3.91 2.89 -3.54
N GLU A 13 5.16 2.40 -3.53
CA GLU A 13 5.64 1.41 -4.51
C GLU A 13 4.86 0.09 -4.40
N GLU A 14 4.64 -0.41 -3.18
CA GLU A 14 3.90 -1.65 -2.98
C GLU A 14 2.45 -1.54 -3.47
N ILE A 15 1.80 -0.40 -3.21
CA ILE A 15 0.44 -0.16 -3.69
C ILE A 15 0.41 -0.12 -5.21
N GLN A 16 1.35 0.58 -5.84
CA GLN A 16 1.42 0.67 -7.30
C GLN A 16 1.67 -0.70 -7.93
N ASP A 17 2.56 -1.50 -7.34
CA ASP A 17 2.83 -2.86 -7.80
C ASP A 17 1.58 -3.74 -7.65
N ALA A 18 0.90 -3.65 -6.52
CA ALA A 18 -0.34 -4.39 -6.28
C ALA A 18 -1.39 -4.05 -7.33
N LYS A 19 -1.51 -2.77 -7.70
CA LYS A 19 -2.43 -2.30 -8.72
C LYS A 19 -2.10 -2.90 -10.09
N CYS A 20 -0.82 -2.87 -10.47
CA CYS A 20 -0.37 -3.43 -11.74
C CYS A 20 -0.67 -4.92 -11.84
N TYR A 21 -0.35 -5.68 -10.80
CA TYR A 21 -0.61 -7.12 -10.77
C TYR A 21 -2.10 -7.43 -10.82
N ALA A 22 -2.94 -6.67 -10.10
CA ALA A 22 -4.38 -6.87 -10.12
C ALA A 22 -4.96 -6.60 -11.52
N LYS A 23 -4.52 -5.56 -12.19
CA LYS A 23 -4.95 -5.25 -13.56
C LYS A 23 -4.53 -6.34 -14.53
N MET A 24 -3.30 -6.83 -14.43
CA MET A 24 -2.81 -7.93 -15.27
C MET A 24 -3.61 -9.20 -15.00
N ALA A 25 -3.96 -9.47 -13.76
CA ALA A 25 -4.78 -10.63 -13.41
C ALA A 25 -6.13 -10.60 -14.14
N LEU A 26 -6.78 -9.42 -14.17
CA LEU A 26 -8.02 -9.25 -14.92
C LEU A 26 -7.82 -9.45 -16.41
N GLU A 27 -6.76 -8.86 -16.96
CA GLU A 27 -6.45 -8.90 -18.39
C GLU A 27 -6.25 -10.33 -18.89
N TYR A 28 -5.57 -11.16 -18.13
CA TYR A 28 -5.22 -12.53 -18.55
C TYR A 28 -6.14 -13.62 -18.00
N LYS A 29 -7.23 -13.23 -17.34
CA LYS A 29 -8.11 -14.19 -16.69
C LYS A 29 -8.68 -15.26 -17.61
N ASP A 30 -9.08 -14.88 -18.81
CA ASP A 30 -9.71 -15.80 -19.77
C ASP A 30 -8.66 -16.62 -20.55
N ASP A 31 -7.58 -15.98 -21.01
CA ASP A 31 -6.58 -16.60 -21.88
C ASP A 31 -5.51 -17.40 -21.10
N HIS A 32 -5.20 -16.96 -19.89
CA HIS A 32 -4.13 -17.56 -19.06
C HIS A 32 -4.58 -17.65 -17.61
N PRO A 33 -5.56 -18.52 -17.28
CA PRO A 33 -6.17 -18.53 -15.94
C PRO A 33 -5.20 -18.86 -14.80
N GLU A 34 -4.21 -19.72 -15.03
CA GLU A 34 -3.22 -20.04 -14.00
C GLU A 34 -2.28 -18.87 -13.73
N LEU A 35 -1.81 -18.21 -14.79
CA LEU A 35 -1.00 -17.00 -14.67
C LEU A 35 -1.80 -15.91 -13.98
N SER A 36 -3.04 -15.73 -14.37
CA SER A 36 -3.95 -14.73 -13.78
C SER A 36 -4.06 -14.93 -12.26
N ARG A 37 -4.25 -16.17 -11.82
CA ARG A 37 -4.32 -16.50 -10.39
C ARG A 37 -3.03 -16.14 -9.66
N THR A 38 -1.89 -16.46 -10.26
CA THR A 38 -0.58 -16.11 -9.69
C THR A 38 -0.43 -14.60 -9.54
N LEU A 39 -0.81 -13.85 -10.59
CA LEU A 39 -0.74 -12.38 -10.56
C LEU A 39 -1.67 -11.79 -9.47
N PHE A 40 -2.86 -12.37 -9.31
CA PHE A 40 -3.78 -11.94 -8.25
C PHE A 40 -3.19 -12.22 -6.86
N GLU A 41 -2.59 -13.38 -6.66
CA GLU A 41 -1.94 -13.72 -5.39
C GLU A 41 -0.81 -12.76 -5.07
N ILE A 42 0.02 -12.42 -6.07
CA ILE A 42 1.11 -11.44 -5.89
C ILE A 42 0.53 -10.07 -5.51
N SER A 43 -0.55 -9.64 -6.18
CA SER A 43 -1.22 -8.39 -5.83
C SER A 43 -1.64 -8.37 -4.35
N THR A 44 -2.21 -9.47 -3.87
CA THR A 44 -2.64 -9.61 -2.47
C THR A 44 -1.43 -9.57 -1.52
N GLU A 45 -0.33 -10.22 -1.87
CA GLU A 45 0.90 -10.21 -1.09
C GLU A 45 1.49 -8.80 -0.99
N GLU A 46 1.48 -8.04 -2.11
CA GLU A 46 1.95 -6.65 -2.12
C GLU A 46 1.13 -5.77 -1.18
N MET A 47 -0.19 -5.98 -1.13
CA MET A 47 -1.05 -5.26 -0.18
C MET A 47 -0.73 -5.66 1.28
N GLY A 48 -0.35 -6.90 1.50
CA GLY A 48 0.12 -7.36 2.81
C GLY A 48 1.42 -6.65 3.22
N HIS A 49 2.36 -6.51 2.28
CA HIS A 49 3.61 -5.77 2.51
C HIS A 49 3.32 -4.32 2.86
N MET A 50 2.42 -3.68 2.12
CA MET A 50 2.00 -2.31 2.39
C MET A 50 1.47 -2.16 3.82
N SER A 51 0.60 -3.06 4.26
CA SER A 51 0.02 -3.03 5.61
C SER A 51 1.10 -3.17 6.70
N ARG A 52 2.07 -4.05 6.49
CA ARG A 52 3.18 -4.25 7.42
C ARG A 52 4.07 -3.00 7.51
N LEU A 53 4.37 -2.38 6.38
CA LEU A 53 5.15 -1.14 6.34
C LEU A 53 4.41 0.00 7.00
N HIS A 54 3.10 0.10 6.78
CA HIS A 54 2.25 1.11 7.41
C HIS A 54 2.26 0.96 8.94
N SER A 55 2.16 -0.26 9.45
CA SER A 55 2.24 -0.54 10.88
C SER A 55 3.61 -0.14 11.45
N ALA A 56 4.68 -0.38 10.69
CA ALA A 56 6.02 0.02 11.11
C ALA A 56 6.15 1.53 11.21
N VAL A 57 5.56 2.29 10.29
CA VAL A 57 5.55 3.76 10.33
C VAL A 57 4.81 4.24 11.58
N ALA A 58 3.63 3.70 11.85
CA ALA A 58 2.84 4.06 13.03
C ALA A 58 3.63 3.81 14.32
N ASP A 59 4.32 2.68 14.40
CA ASP A 59 5.13 2.31 15.56
C ASP A 59 6.31 3.28 15.76
N ILE A 60 6.99 3.66 14.70
CA ILE A 60 8.10 4.61 14.76
C ILE A 60 7.61 5.98 15.26
N ILE A 61 6.46 6.45 14.78
CA ILE A 61 5.88 7.72 15.21
C ILE A 61 5.54 7.67 16.71
N GLU A 62 4.94 6.59 17.17
CA GLU A 62 4.60 6.43 18.59
C GLU A 62 5.85 6.42 19.50
N LYS A 63 6.90 5.74 19.08
CA LYS A 63 8.18 5.72 19.80
C LYS A 63 8.82 7.10 19.83
N TYR A 64 8.72 7.86 18.74
CA TYR A 64 9.21 9.23 18.69
C TYR A 64 8.46 10.10 19.70
N ARG A 65 7.14 10.03 19.74
CA ARG A 65 6.30 10.78 20.67
C ARG A 65 6.66 10.50 22.14
N ALA A 66 6.89 9.23 22.46
CA ALA A 66 7.24 8.82 23.81
C ALA A 66 8.57 9.41 24.29
N THR A 67 9.51 9.64 23.37
CA THR A 67 10.88 10.09 23.70
C THR A 67 11.05 11.60 23.50
N ASN A 68 10.44 12.18 22.46
CA ASN A 68 10.71 13.54 21.99
C ASN A 68 9.49 14.47 22.00
N GLY A 69 8.32 13.96 22.38
CA GLY A 69 7.05 14.71 22.28
C GLY A 69 6.52 14.71 20.85
N GLU A 70 5.52 15.57 20.60
CA GLU A 70 4.87 15.62 19.30
C GLU A 70 5.83 16.02 18.16
N PRO A 71 5.76 15.37 17.00
CA PRO A 71 6.50 15.81 15.82
C PRO A 71 6.06 17.23 15.41
N PRO A 72 6.92 17.97 14.68
CA PRO A 72 6.55 19.28 14.16
C PRO A 72 5.27 19.23 13.34
N ALA A 73 4.42 20.27 13.47
CA ALA A 73 3.14 20.33 12.77
C ALA A 73 3.27 20.23 11.24
N SER A 74 4.33 20.83 10.68
CA SER A 74 4.60 20.76 9.23
C SER A 74 4.86 19.32 8.78
N MET A 75 5.54 18.53 9.60
CA MET A 75 5.84 17.13 9.32
C MET A 75 4.58 16.27 9.39
N LEU A 76 3.74 16.51 10.40
CA LEU A 76 2.45 15.80 10.53
C LEU A 76 1.54 16.09 9.34
N ALA A 77 1.50 17.33 8.86
CA ALA A 77 0.70 17.70 7.70
C ALA A 77 1.12 16.94 6.43
N VAL A 78 2.43 16.78 6.22
CA VAL A 78 2.96 16.00 5.09
C VAL A 78 2.56 14.52 5.21
N TYR A 79 2.69 13.94 6.39
CA TYR A 79 2.33 12.54 6.62
C TYR A 79 0.82 12.31 6.43
N ASP A 80 -0.02 13.22 6.91
CA ASP A 80 -1.46 13.12 6.72
C ASP A 80 -1.82 13.16 5.24
N TYR A 81 -1.19 14.05 4.48
CA TYR A 81 -1.40 14.16 3.03
C TYR A 81 -1.02 12.86 2.31
N LEU A 82 0.19 12.34 2.59
CA LEU A 82 0.66 11.10 1.99
C LEU A 82 -0.21 9.91 2.38
N HIS A 83 -0.63 9.85 3.64
CA HIS A 83 -1.49 8.77 4.14
C HIS A 83 -2.84 8.77 3.44
N LYS A 84 -3.46 9.93 3.26
CA LYS A 84 -4.72 10.05 2.52
C LYS A 84 -4.59 9.57 1.07
N LYS A 85 -3.49 9.95 0.41
CA LYS A 85 -3.22 9.48 -0.94
C LYS A 85 -3.06 7.96 -1.00
N GLN A 86 -2.40 7.39 -0.01
CA GLN A 86 -2.20 5.94 0.08
C GLN A 86 -3.51 5.21 0.35
N ILE A 87 -4.40 5.76 1.19
CA ILE A 87 -5.73 5.20 1.43
C ILE A 87 -6.53 5.16 0.14
N ASP A 88 -6.53 6.25 -0.63
CA ASP A 88 -7.25 6.33 -1.90
C ASP A 88 -6.70 5.32 -2.91
N ALA A 89 -5.38 5.23 -3.02
CA ALA A 89 -4.72 4.29 -3.92
C ALA A 89 -4.99 2.84 -3.52
N ALA A 90 -4.97 2.53 -2.22
CA ALA A 90 -5.28 1.20 -1.71
C ALA A 90 -6.74 0.81 -1.99
N ALA A 91 -7.67 1.76 -1.85
CA ALA A 91 -9.08 1.53 -2.16
C ALA A 91 -9.27 1.18 -3.64
N GLU A 92 -8.52 1.83 -4.53
CA GLU A 92 -8.52 1.55 -5.97
C GLU A 92 -8.06 0.11 -6.26
N VAL A 93 -6.97 -0.33 -5.60
CA VAL A 93 -6.48 -1.71 -5.72
C VAL A 93 -7.53 -2.71 -5.26
N LYS A 94 -8.15 -2.46 -4.11
CA LYS A 94 -9.20 -3.35 -3.56
C LYS A 94 -10.38 -3.46 -4.50
N ALA A 95 -10.77 -2.36 -5.17
CA ALA A 95 -11.84 -2.37 -6.15
C ALA A 95 -11.50 -3.27 -7.35
N ILE A 96 -10.27 -3.21 -7.84
CA ILE A 96 -9.80 -4.05 -8.94
C ILE A 96 -9.77 -5.52 -8.52
N GLN A 97 -9.27 -5.80 -7.32
CA GLN A 97 -9.24 -7.16 -6.78
C GLN A 97 -10.65 -7.73 -6.61
N ALA A 98 -11.61 -6.90 -6.22
CA ALA A 98 -13.02 -7.29 -6.12
C ALA A 98 -13.58 -7.67 -7.48
N MET A 99 -13.27 -6.92 -8.52
CA MET A 99 -13.68 -7.24 -9.90
C MET A 99 -13.14 -8.60 -10.35
N TYR A 100 -11.92 -8.91 -9.99
CA TYR A 100 -11.31 -10.21 -10.29
C TYR A 100 -12.11 -11.35 -9.64
N LYS A 101 -12.53 -11.18 -8.38
CA LYS A 101 -13.28 -12.22 -7.64
C LYS A 101 -14.69 -12.42 -8.14
N GLU A 102 -15.34 -11.37 -8.66
CA GLU A 102 -16.71 -11.43 -9.14
C GLU A 102 -16.87 -12.24 -10.42
N ASN A 103 -15.83 -12.34 -11.20
CA ASN A 103 -15.86 -13.10 -12.45
C ASN A 103 -15.44 -14.54 -12.19
#